data_16a678bca08bb7749442a46f056115fe
#
_entry.id   16a678bca08bb7749442a46f056115fe
#
_cell.length_a   1.000
_cell.length_b   1.000
_cell.length_c   1.000
_cell.angle_alpha   90.00
_cell.angle_beta   90.00
_cell.angle_gamma   90.00
#
_symmetry.space_group_name_H-M   'P 1'
#
loop_
_entity.id
_entity.type
_entity.pdbx_description
1 polymer ?
#
loop_
_entity_poly.entity_id
_entity_poly.type
_entity_poly.pdbx_seq_one_letter_code
_entity_poly.pdbx_strand_id
1 'polypeptide(L)'
;MGISHPGRTPNTTYYTHRSYIDGRFGEEGETYVVANDCANFSTFGAEHVFILMDDDNWPHYKVYEWTKNNLKMYACGSVKFRKKKYLGRYKVSVVYRAALEASKGKKFNTFTYNCKDWVEEMEDLL
;
A
#
# COMPACT_ATOMS: atom_id res chain seq x y z
N MET A 1 -13.72 10.65 -6.77
CA MET A 1 -12.53 11.42 -6.47
C MET A 1 -11.32 10.49 -6.34
N GLY A 2 -10.23 10.85 -6.96
CA GLY A 2 -9.01 10.09 -6.86
C GLY A 2 -8.36 10.23 -5.48
N ILE A 3 -7.62 9.20 -5.10
CA ILE A 3 -6.79 9.29 -3.91
C ILE A 3 -5.37 9.64 -4.37
N SER A 4 -5.11 10.91 -4.57
CA SER A 4 -3.76 11.40 -4.84
C SER A 4 -2.91 11.33 -3.57
N HIS A 5 -3.56 11.48 -2.43
CA HIS A 5 -2.96 11.28 -1.11
C HIS A 5 -3.85 10.32 -0.37
N PRO A 6 -3.63 9.00 -0.49
CA PRO A 6 -4.55 7.99 0.02
C PRO A 6 -4.97 8.17 1.47
N GLY A 7 -4.14 8.72 2.31
CA GLY A 7 -4.48 8.96 3.70
C GLY A 7 -5.35 10.19 3.98
N ARG A 8 -5.86 10.88 2.94
CA ARG A 8 -6.60 12.13 3.12
C ARG A 8 -8.09 12.02 2.86
N THR A 9 -8.61 10.86 2.49
CA THR A 9 -10.04 10.69 2.29
C THR A 9 -10.78 10.68 3.62
N PRO A 10 -12.05 11.15 3.68
CA PRO A 10 -12.82 11.14 4.91
C PRO A 10 -12.99 9.74 5.54
N ASN A 11 -12.92 8.69 4.72
CA ASN A 11 -13.12 7.31 5.17
C ASN A 11 -11.82 6.59 5.48
N THR A 12 -10.72 7.30 5.57
CA THR A 12 -9.42 6.69 5.79
C THR A 12 -9.17 6.47 7.27
N THR A 13 -8.72 5.28 7.59
CA THR A 13 -8.28 4.91 8.93
C THR A 13 -6.81 4.52 8.86
N TYR A 14 -5.99 5.18 9.63
CA TYR A 14 -4.58 4.84 9.72
C TYR A 14 -4.37 3.74 10.74
N TYR A 15 -3.67 2.69 10.34
CA TYR A 15 -3.30 1.62 11.26
C TYR A 15 -1.92 1.88 11.83
N THR A 16 -1.81 1.66 13.13
CA THR A 16 -0.51 1.53 13.77
C THR A 16 -0.05 0.09 13.62
N HIS A 17 1.22 -0.17 13.89
CA HIS A 17 1.73 -1.55 13.91
C HIS A 17 0.93 -2.40 14.88
N ARG A 18 0.55 -1.83 16.01
CA ARG A 18 -0.23 -2.55 17.01
C ARG A 18 -1.62 -2.92 16.51
N SER A 19 -2.27 -2.03 15.79
CA SER A 19 -3.59 -2.32 15.22
C SER A 19 -3.55 -3.50 14.27
N TYR A 20 -2.50 -3.62 13.49
CA TYR A 20 -2.31 -4.76 12.61
C TYR A 20 -2.13 -6.05 13.40
N ILE A 21 -1.36 -5.99 14.49
CA ILE A 21 -1.11 -7.16 15.33
C ILE A 21 -2.38 -7.59 16.04
N ASP A 22 -3.11 -6.65 16.62
CA ASP A 22 -4.23 -6.95 17.53
C ASP A 22 -5.53 -7.26 16.82
N GLY A 23 -5.78 -6.68 15.64
CA GLY A 23 -7.11 -6.69 15.09
C GLY A 23 -7.29 -7.21 13.67
N ARG A 24 -6.23 -7.38 12.90
CA ARG A 24 -6.38 -7.59 11.46
C ARG A 24 -5.65 -8.79 10.89
N PHE A 25 -4.83 -9.44 11.65
CA PHE A 25 -3.94 -10.48 11.11
C PHE A 25 -4.67 -11.69 10.54
N GLY A 26 -5.83 -12.02 11.08
CA GLY A 26 -6.61 -13.16 10.60
C GLY A 26 -7.42 -12.88 9.33
N GLU A 27 -7.56 -11.64 8.94
CA GLU A 27 -8.31 -11.29 7.74
C GLU A 27 -7.51 -11.62 6.49
N GLU A 28 -8.25 -11.92 5.42
CA GLU A 28 -7.68 -12.18 4.10
C GLU A 28 -8.25 -11.20 3.09
N GLY A 29 -7.51 -10.98 2.02
CA GLY A 29 -7.99 -10.13 0.94
C GLY A 29 -7.29 -10.42 -0.37
N GLU A 30 -7.98 -10.10 -1.44
CA GLU A 30 -7.40 -10.12 -2.76
C GLU A 30 -6.37 -9.01 -2.86
N THR A 31 -5.15 -9.34 -3.23
CA THR A 31 -4.01 -8.44 -3.14
C THR A 31 -3.49 -8.08 -4.52
N TYR A 32 -3.24 -6.80 -4.72
CA TYR A 32 -2.89 -6.25 -6.02
C TYR A 32 -1.74 -5.24 -5.90
N VAL A 33 -0.97 -5.14 -6.97
CA VAL A 33 -0.17 -3.93 -7.24
C VAL A 33 -1.05 -2.99 -8.03
N VAL A 34 -1.21 -1.76 -7.55
CA VAL A 34 -1.98 -0.74 -8.25
C VAL A 34 -1.14 0.52 -8.44
N ALA A 35 -1.54 1.32 -9.41
CA ALA A 35 -0.85 2.56 -9.72
C ALA A 35 -1.85 3.69 -9.92
N ASN A 36 -1.48 4.87 -9.48
CA ASN A 36 -2.23 6.08 -9.80
C ASN A 36 -1.26 7.23 -10.11
N ASP A 37 -1.82 8.30 -10.66
CA ASP A 37 -1.05 9.52 -10.84
C ASP A 37 -0.87 10.18 -9.49
N CYS A 38 0.38 10.41 -9.12
CA CYS A 38 0.68 11.24 -7.99
C CYS A 38 0.88 12.65 -8.49
N ALA A 39 0.15 13.61 -7.94
CA ALA A 39 0.23 15.00 -8.36
C ALA A 39 1.67 15.53 -8.31
N ASN A 40 2.44 15.07 -7.34
CA ASN A 40 3.82 15.48 -7.16
C ASN A 40 4.77 14.87 -8.20
N PHE A 41 4.35 13.81 -8.87
CA PHE A 41 5.16 13.10 -9.85
C PHE A 41 4.67 13.31 -11.28
N SER A 42 3.52 13.92 -11.47
CA SER A 42 2.91 14.08 -12.79
C SER A 42 3.83 14.84 -13.75
N THR A 43 4.58 15.79 -13.25
CA THR A 43 5.54 16.57 -14.05
C THR A 43 6.57 15.69 -14.76
N PHE A 44 6.90 14.55 -14.16
CA PHE A 44 7.90 13.63 -14.69
C PHE A 44 7.27 12.40 -15.33
N GLY A 45 5.95 12.37 -15.44
CA GLY A 45 5.25 11.20 -15.95
C GLY A 45 5.36 9.97 -15.05
N ALA A 46 5.79 10.14 -13.82
CA ALA A 46 5.93 9.04 -12.89
C ALA A 46 4.59 8.65 -12.28
N GLU A 47 4.46 7.37 -11.96
CA GLU A 47 3.30 6.82 -11.28
C GLU A 47 3.64 6.51 -9.84
N HIS A 48 2.65 6.65 -8.96
CA HIS A 48 2.75 6.13 -7.61
C HIS A 48 2.18 4.71 -7.61
N VAL A 49 3.02 3.73 -7.27
CA VAL A 49 2.60 2.32 -7.15
C VAL A 49 2.57 1.91 -5.68
N PHE A 50 1.61 1.04 -5.36
CA PHE A 50 1.44 0.58 -3.99
C PHE A 50 0.72 -0.76 -3.96
N ILE A 51 0.69 -1.39 -2.79
CA ILE A 51 -0.01 -2.66 -2.58
C ILE A 51 -1.39 -2.35 -2.01
N LEU A 52 -2.39 -2.96 -2.63
CA LEU A 52 -3.78 -2.83 -2.23
C LEU A 52 -4.34 -4.20 -1.88
N MET A 53 -4.97 -4.31 -0.72
CA MET A 53 -5.77 -5.48 -0.37
C MET A 53 -7.23 -5.08 -0.36
N ASP A 54 -8.06 -5.91 -0.98
CA ASP A 54 -9.49 -5.71 -1.08
C ASP A 54 -10.18 -6.86 -0.33
N ASP A 55 -11.01 -6.54 0.64
CA ASP A 55 -11.81 -7.53 1.34
C ASP A 55 -13.26 -7.06 1.46
N ASP A 56 -14.13 -7.94 1.98
CA ASP A 56 -15.55 -7.66 2.06
C ASP A 56 -15.94 -6.80 3.27
N ASN A 57 -15.02 -6.55 4.18
CA ASN A 57 -15.30 -5.81 5.40
C ASN A 57 -14.99 -4.33 5.21
N TRP A 58 -15.82 -3.47 5.79
CA TRP A 58 -15.58 -2.04 5.76
C TRP A 58 -14.57 -1.63 6.83
N PRO A 59 -13.60 -0.76 6.52
CA PRO A 59 -13.29 -0.21 5.17
C PRO A 59 -12.73 -1.30 4.26
N HIS A 60 -13.16 -1.29 3.00
CA HIS A 60 -12.87 -2.40 2.07
C HIS A 60 -11.42 -2.54 1.67
N TYR A 61 -10.68 -1.44 1.68
CA TYR A 61 -9.32 -1.43 1.15
C TYR A 61 -8.29 -1.21 2.25
N LYS A 62 -7.27 -2.04 2.25
CA LYS A 62 -6.08 -1.87 3.05
C LYS A 62 -4.94 -1.53 2.11
N VAL A 63 -4.23 -0.45 2.43
CA VAL A 63 -3.19 0.11 1.57
C VAL A 63 -1.85 0.04 2.27
N TYR A 64 -0.85 -0.41 1.53
CA TYR A 64 0.53 -0.49 1.97
C TYR A 64 1.36 0.26 0.94
N GLU A 65 1.99 1.35 1.34
CA GLU A 65 2.73 2.16 0.39
C GLU A 65 4.06 2.66 0.95
N TRP A 66 4.98 2.89 0.05
CA TRP A 66 6.30 3.43 0.34
C TRP A 66 6.35 4.86 -0.18
N THR A 67 6.56 5.80 0.72
CA THR A 67 6.49 7.24 0.43
C THR A 67 7.71 7.96 0.99
N LYS A 68 7.78 9.26 0.74
CA LYS A 68 8.81 10.11 1.35
C LYS A 68 8.84 9.99 2.87
N ASN A 69 7.73 9.60 3.49
CA ASN A 69 7.65 9.36 4.92
C ASN A 69 7.82 7.87 5.27
N ASN A 70 8.40 7.12 4.35
CA ASN A 70 8.64 5.69 4.46
C ASN A 70 7.32 4.89 4.44
N LEU A 71 7.24 3.81 5.21
CA LEU A 71 6.09 2.92 5.15
C LEU A 71 4.82 3.58 5.71
N LYS A 72 3.75 3.53 4.93
CA LYS A 72 2.40 3.91 5.35
C LYS A 72 1.48 2.72 5.20
N MET A 73 0.66 2.49 6.20
CA MET A 73 -0.37 1.44 6.21
C MET A 73 -1.66 2.02 6.75
N TYR A 74 -2.72 1.88 5.99
CA TYR A 74 -4.02 2.43 6.40
C TYR A 74 -5.15 1.70 5.69
N ALA A 75 -6.39 1.96 6.13
CA ALA A 75 -7.57 1.44 5.47
C ALA A 75 -8.45 2.59 4.97
N CYS A 76 -9.10 2.38 3.86
CA CYS A 76 -10.04 3.38 3.31
C CYS A 76 -11.16 2.71 2.55
N GLY A 77 -12.27 3.46 2.39
CA GLY A 77 -13.45 2.94 1.71
C GLY A 77 -13.40 3.01 0.19
N SER A 78 -12.50 3.82 -0.35
CA SER A 78 -12.36 3.93 -1.80
C SER A 78 -10.93 4.24 -2.19
N VAL A 79 -10.49 3.64 -3.29
CA VAL A 79 -9.18 3.88 -3.88
C VAL A 79 -9.37 4.04 -5.38
N LYS A 80 -8.78 5.07 -5.93
CA LYS A 80 -8.78 5.27 -7.37
C LYS A 80 -7.42 4.84 -7.93
N PHE A 81 -7.46 4.00 -8.95
CA PHE A 81 -6.24 3.52 -9.60
C PHE A 81 -6.49 3.36 -11.10
N ARG A 82 -5.43 3.44 -11.91
CA ARG A 82 -5.54 3.32 -13.36
C ARG A 82 -5.26 1.92 -13.86
N LYS A 83 -4.38 1.19 -13.18
CA LYS A 83 -4.05 -0.18 -13.56
C LYS A 83 -3.77 -1.01 -12.33
N LYS A 84 -3.99 -2.31 -12.45
CA LYS A 84 -3.70 -3.22 -11.35
C LYS A 84 -3.15 -4.54 -11.88
N LYS A 85 -2.35 -5.17 -11.03
CA LYS A 85 -1.81 -6.49 -11.24
C LYS A 85 -2.18 -7.34 -10.04
N TYR A 86 -2.89 -8.43 -10.27
CA TYR A 86 -3.31 -9.34 -9.20
C TYR A 86 -2.11 -10.16 -8.71
N LEU A 87 -1.92 -10.22 -7.41
CA LEU A 87 -0.83 -10.98 -6.78
C LEU A 87 -1.31 -12.28 -6.16
N GLY A 88 -2.54 -12.32 -5.66
CA GLY A 88 -3.09 -13.49 -4.99
C GLY A 88 -3.93 -13.09 -3.78
N ARG A 89 -4.46 -14.11 -3.12
CA ARG A 89 -5.20 -13.93 -1.87
C ARG A 89 -4.26 -14.20 -0.71
N TYR A 90 -4.11 -13.21 0.17
CA TYR A 90 -3.18 -13.28 1.29
C TYR A 90 -3.88 -12.89 2.59
N LYS A 91 -3.34 -13.38 3.70
CA LYS A 91 -3.69 -12.86 5.01
C LYS A 91 -3.05 -11.50 5.22
N VAL A 92 -3.73 -10.64 5.96
CA VAL A 92 -3.19 -9.32 6.31
C VAL A 92 -1.84 -9.48 7.03
N SER A 93 -1.70 -10.48 7.89
CA SER A 93 -0.43 -10.74 8.59
C SER A 93 0.73 -11.00 7.63
N VAL A 94 0.48 -11.69 6.53
CA VAL A 94 1.51 -12.00 5.54
C VAL A 94 1.96 -10.74 4.82
N VAL A 95 1.00 -9.93 4.36
CA VAL A 95 1.32 -8.68 3.66
C VAL A 95 1.98 -7.68 4.60
N TYR A 96 1.51 -7.60 5.84
CA TYR A 96 2.09 -6.73 6.84
C TYR A 96 3.57 -7.08 7.09
N ARG A 97 3.87 -8.35 7.30
CA ARG A 97 5.25 -8.77 7.54
C ARG A 97 6.14 -8.53 6.33
N ALA A 98 5.62 -8.78 5.14
CA ALA A 98 6.35 -8.47 3.91
C ALA A 98 6.64 -6.96 3.82
N ALA A 99 5.67 -6.12 4.17
CA ALA A 99 5.85 -4.68 4.15
C ALA A 99 6.94 -4.23 5.14
N LEU A 100 6.96 -4.81 6.34
CA LEU A 100 8.01 -4.53 7.31
C LEU A 100 9.37 -4.96 6.80
N GLU A 101 9.45 -6.15 6.20
CA GLU A 101 10.72 -6.68 5.70
C GLU A 101 11.25 -5.84 4.53
N ALA A 102 10.37 -5.46 3.60
CA ALA A 102 10.76 -4.61 2.47
C ALA A 102 11.23 -3.23 2.92
N SER A 103 10.79 -2.78 4.09
CA SER A 103 11.08 -1.44 4.62
C SER A 103 12.25 -1.43 5.59
N LYS A 104 12.66 -2.58 6.09
CA LYS A 104 13.63 -2.70 7.18
C LYS A 104 14.99 -2.13 6.80
N GLY A 105 15.46 -1.17 7.58
CA GLY A 105 16.77 -0.55 7.39
C GLY A 105 16.87 0.31 6.14
N LYS A 106 15.75 0.66 5.53
CA LYS A 106 15.72 1.44 4.28
C LYS A 106 15.03 2.78 4.49
N LYS A 107 15.38 3.72 3.63
CA LYS A 107 14.74 5.03 3.57
C LYS A 107 14.30 5.30 2.13
N PHE A 108 13.21 6.02 2.00
CA PHE A 108 12.75 6.41 0.67
C PHE A 108 13.83 7.24 -0.02
N ASN A 109 14.09 6.89 -1.27
CA ASN A 109 15.00 7.65 -2.12
C ASN A 109 14.47 7.57 -3.55
N THR A 110 14.27 8.72 -4.17
CA THR A 110 13.70 8.81 -5.50
C THR A 110 14.48 7.99 -6.53
N PHE A 111 15.79 7.89 -6.37
CA PHE A 111 16.66 7.23 -7.36
C PHE A 111 17.06 5.81 -6.98
N THR A 112 17.20 5.51 -5.70
CA THR A 112 17.77 4.25 -5.25
C THR A 112 16.77 3.31 -4.58
N TYR A 113 15.73 3.84 -3.95
CA TYR A 113 14.69 3.02 -3.33
C TYR A 113 13.36 3.76 -3.27
N ASN A 114 12.70 3.86 -4.40
CA ASN A 114 11.40 4.53 -4.55
C ASN A 114 10.24 3.53 -4.41
N CYS A 115 9.03 3.99 -4.68
CA CYS A 115 7.85 3.14 -4.54
C CYS A 115 7.88 1.92 -5.47
N LYS A 116 8.45 2.04 -6.66
CA LYS A 116 8.55 0.90 -7.58
C LYS A 116 9.50 -0.16 -7.05
N ASP A 117 10.65 0.25 -6.54
CA ASP A 117 11.62 -0.67 -5.96
C ASP A 117 11.03 -1.42 -4.76
N TRP A 118 10.32 -0.69 -3.92
CA TRP A 118 9.68 -1.26 -2.74
C TRP A 118 8.59 -2.28 -3.13
N VAL A 119 7.78 -1.96 -4.14
CA VAL A 119 6.74 -2.89 -4.61
C VAL A 119 7.36 -4.14 -5.22
N GLU A 120 8.46 -4.02 -5.97
CA GLU A 120 9.18 -5.18 -6.51
C GLU A 120 9.67 -6.09 -5.38
N GLU A 121 10.20 -5.49 -4.32
CA GLU A 121 10.61 -6.25 -3.13
C GLU A 121 9.41 -6.96 -2.50
N MET A 122 8.26 -6.28 -2.42
CA MET A 122 7.02 -6.89 -1.92
C MET A 122 6.61 -8.09 -2.77
N GLU A 123 6.66 -7.96 -4.08
CA GLU A 123 6.32 -9.05 -4.99
C GLU A 123 7.23 -10.27 -4.77
N ASP A 124 8.52 -10.03 -4.52
CA ASP A 124 9.46 -11.11 -4.25
C ASP A 124 9.19 -11.79 -2.91
N LEU A 125 8.69 -11.04 -1.94
CA LEU A 125 8.39 -11.56 -0.60
C LEU A 125 7.04 -12.27 -0.51
N LEU A 126 6.13 -11.98 -1.41
CA LEU A 126 4.82 -12.60 -1.49
C LEU A 126 4.83 -13.76 -2.48
#